data_c8ff074a84ddc291075609b232b57dfa
#
_entry.id   c8ff074a84ddc291075609b232b57dfa
#
_cell.length_a   1.000
_cell.length_b   1.000
_cell.length_c   1.000
_cell.angle_alpha   90.00
_cell.angle_beta   90.00
_cell.angle_gamma   90.00
#
_symmetry.space_group_name_H-M   'P 1'
#
loop_
_entity.id
_entity.type
_entity.pdbx_description
1 polymer ?
#
loop_
_entity_poly.entity_id
_entity_poly.type
_entity_poly.pdbx_seq_one_letter_code
_entity_poly.pdbx_strand_id
1 'polypeptide(L)'
;LAGNAIYIWQVAFSSDSYGYVNSSLISLGFLDKPVTWLSNADYIIPIVVIIQLWSGLGISFLANISGLQNVNIELYEAGAIDGIRNRWQELWYITLPEMKHMLLFSAVMQIASAYSISGIIQQLAGYPTVKYAADTLVSYLQDVGTVKYEMGYAAALSVILFLMMVATRGIANALINKTGR
;
A
#
# COMPACT_ATOMS: atom_id res chain seq x y z
N LEU A 1 9.19 -1.51 14.94
CA LEU A 1 7.80 -1.05 15.11
C LEU A 1 6.83 -1.71 14.11
N ALA A 2 7.22 -1.92 12.85
CA ALA A 2 6.34 -2.55 11.84
C ALA A 2 5.97 -4.00 12.19
N GLY A 3 6.89 -4.80 12.72
CA GLY A 3 6.62 -6.21 13.08
C GLY A 3 5.52 -6.37 14.13
N ASN A 4 5.48 -5.49 15.12
CA ASN A 4 4.45 -5.55 16.17
C ASN A 4 3.05 -5.16 15.65
N ALA A 5 2.98 -4.24 14.69
CA ALA A 5 1.71 -3.85 14.08
C ALA A 5 1.10 -4.97 13.22
N ILE A 6 1.94 -5.73 12.50
CA ILE A 6 1.48 -6.87 11.71
C ILE A 6 0.91 -7.97 12.61
N TYR A 7 1.48 -8.17 13.79
CA TYR A 7 0.97 -9.14 14.77
C TYR A 7 -0.47 -8.84 15.21
N ILE A 8 -0.83 -7.56 15.36
CA ILE A 8 -2.22 -7.16 15.66
C ILE A 8 -3.18 -7.63 14.55
N TRP A 9 -2.79 -7.49 13.30
CA TRP A 9 -3.56 -7.96 12.17
C TRP A 9 -3.66 -9.49 12.12
N GLN A 10 -2.58 -10.19 12.45
CA GLN A 10 -2.58 -11.65 12.55
C GLN A 10 -3.57 -12.14 13.59
N VAL A 11 -3.63 -11.49 14.75
CA VAL A 11 -4.62 -11.79 15.80
C VAL A 11 -6.03 -11.39 15.36
N ALA A 12 -6.21 -10.26 14.68
CA ALA A 12 -7.52 -9.82 14.21
C ALA A 12 -8.13 -10.79 13.19
N PHE A 13 -7.33 -11.31 12.25
CA PHE A 13 -7.73 -12.30 11.24
C PHE A 13 -7.41 -13.75 11.65
N SER A 14 -7.29 -14.03 12.95
CA SER A 14 -7.11 -15.38 13.44
C SER A 14 -8.25 -16.29 12.97
N SER A 15 -7.89 -17.56 12.69
CA SER A 15 -8.82 -18.59 12.21
C SER A 15 -9.81 -19.08 13.29
N ASP A 16 -9.62 -18.64 14.52
CA ASP A 16 -10.42 -19.05 15.66
C ASP A 16 -11.72 -18.22 15.78
N SER A 17 -12.69 -18.74 16.50
CA SER A 17 -13.91 -18.01 16.85
C SER A 17 -13.66 -16.78 17.73
N TYR A 18 -12.50 -16.70 18.36
CA TYR A 18 -12.05 -15.57 19.19
C TYR A 18 -11.33 -14.48 18.40
N GLY A 19 -10.95 -14.73 17.14
CA GLY A 19 -10.41 -13.69 16.26
C GLY A 19 -11.38 -12.53 16.14
N TYR A 20 -10.90 -11.30 16.25
CA TYR A 20 -11.77 -10.11 16.29
C TYR A 20 -12.72 -10.02 15.09
N VAL A 21 -12.26 -10.36 13.89
CA VAL A 21 -13.09 -10.33 12.68
C VAL A 21 -14.13 -11.45 12.71
N ASN A 22 -13.75 -12.69 13.04
CA ASN A 22 -14.67 -13.81 13.15
C ASN A 22 -15.71 -13.58 14.25
N SER A 23 -15.26 -13.17 15.44
CA SER A 23 -16.13 -12.88 16.58
C SER A 23 -17.18 -11.81 16.26
N SER A 24 -16.75 -10.72 15.62
CA SER A 24 -17.65 -9.63 15.22
C SER A 24 -18.68 -10.08 14.15
N LEU A 25 -18.24 -10.82 13.14
CA LEU A 25 -19.13 -11.28 12.07
C LEU A 25 -20.13 -12.37 12.54
N ILE A 26 -19.68 -13.23 13.45
CA ILE A 26 -20.57 -14.24 14.08
C ILE A 26 -21.60 -13.55 14.99
N SER A 27 -21.19 -12.59 15.80
CA SER A 27 -22.10 -11.86 16.70
C SER A 27 -23.14 -11.03 15.95
N LEU A 28 -22.81 -10.54 14.76
CA LEU A 28 -23.71 -9.81 13.85
C LEU A 28 -24.61 -10.74 13.01
N GLY A 29 -24.40 -12.06 13.09
CA GLY A 29 -25.19 -13.04 12.32
C GLY A 29 -24.83 -13.16 10.85
N PHE A 30 -23.67 -12.63 10.42
CA PHE A 30 -23.19 -12.75 9.03
C PHE A 30 -22.50 -14.09 8.76
N LEU A 31 -21.97 -14.74 9.79
CA LEU A 31 -21.28 -16.03 9.70
C LEU A 31 -21.79 -17.01 10.76
N ASP A 32 -22.01 -18.25 10.33
CA ASP A 32 -22.37 -19.35 11.24
C ASP A 32 -21.13 -20.06 11.82
N LYS A 33 -19.98 -19.95 11.13
CA LYS A 33 -18.73 -20.62 11.50
C LYS A 33 -17.55 -19.70 11.26
N PRO A 34 -16.45 -19.85 12.05
CA PRO A 34 -15.24 -19.08 11.86
C PRO A 34 -14.61 -19.38 10.49
N VAL A 35 -14.15 -18.35 9.82
CA VAL A 35 -13.47 -18.43 8.52
C VAL A 35 -11.97 -18.38 8.72
N THR A 36 -11.23 -19.20 7.97
CA THR A 36 -9.77 -19.23 7.97
C THR A 36 -9.23 -18.20 6.99
N TRP A 37 -9.21 -16.93 7.41
CA TRP A 37 -8.88 -15.78 6.56
C TRP A 37 -7.50 -15.85 5.90
N LEU A 38 -6.46 -16.09 6.70
CA LEU A 38 -5.06 -16.08 6.26
C LEU A 38 -4.63 -17.40 5.58
N SER A 39 -5.42 -18.47 5.79
CA SER A 39 -5.16 -19.79 5.21
C SER A 39 -6.04 -20.10 4.00
N ASN A 40 -6.77 -19.11 3.48
CA ASN A 40 -7.61 -19.26 2.30
C ASN A 40 -7.07 -18.37 1.16
N ALA A 41 -6.83 -18.99 0.00
CA ALA A 41 -6.30 -18.33 -1.18
C ALA A 41 -7.17 -17.17 -1.69
N ASP A 42 -8.50 -17.24 -1.45
CA ASP A 42 -9.44 -16.23 -1.95
C ASP A 42 -9.44 -14.96 -1.08
N TYR A 43 -9.12 -15.08 0.21
CA TYR A 43 -9.20 -13.97 1.16
C TYR A 43 -7.84 -13.34 1.47
N ILE A 44 -6.75 -14.05 1.28
CA ILE A 44 -5.41 -13.56 1.67
C ILE A 44 -5.00 -12.30 0.90
N ILE A 45 -5.28 -12.22 -0.40
CA ILE A 45 -4.90 -11.05 -1.22
C ILE A 45 -5.63 -9.78 -0.78
N PRO A 46 -6.97 -9.74 -0.65
CA PRO A 46 -7.69 -8.58 -0.13
C PRO A 46 -7.19 -8.13 1.24
N ILE A 47 -6.91 -9.07 2.14
CA ILE A 47 -6.41 -8.75 3.49
C ILE A 47 -5.03 -8.10 3.42
N VAL A 48 -4.12 -8.68 2.64
CA VAL A 48 -2.78 -8.12 2.43
C VAL A 48 -2.85 -6.71 1.85
N VAL A 49 -3.74 -6.47 0.88
CA VAL A 49 -3.95 -5.14 0.29
C VAL A 49 -4.44 -4.13 1.34
N ILE A 50 -5.41 -4.50 2.18
CA ILE A 50 -5.92 -3.64 3.26
C ILE A 50 -4.79 -3.28 4.24
N ILE A 51 -4.00 -4.28 4.67
CA ILE A 51 -2.88 -4.06 5.60
C ILE A 51 -1.80 -3.20 4.96
N GLN A 52 -1.50 -3.39 3.68
CA GLN A 52 -0.54 -2.58 2.94
C GLN A 52 -1.00 -1.11 2.83
N LEU A 53 -2.27 -0.89 2.51
CA LEU A 53 -2.84 0.46 2.47
C LEU A 53 -2.77 1.13 3.84
N TRP A 54 -3.14 0.41 4.90
CA TRP A 54 -3.05 0.91 6.27
C TRP A 54 -1.60 1.26 6.67
N SER A 55 -0.66 0.39 6.38
CA SER A 55 0.76 0.60 6.68
C SER A 55 1.35 1.77 5.89
N GLY A 56 0.88 1.98 4.67
CA GLY A 56 1.32 3.05 3.78
C GLY A 56 0.80 4.44 4.17
N LEU A 57 -0.22 4.54 5.01
CA LEU A 57 -0.79 5.83 5.42
C LEU A 57 0.20 6.71 6.20
N GLY A 58 1.17 6.15 6.91
CA GLY A 58 2.06 6.91 7.80
C GLY A 58 2.84 8.02 7.10
N ILE A 59 3.85 7.67 6.32
CA ILE A 59 4.78 8.64 5.71
C ILE A 59 4.07 9.48 4.64
N SER A 60 3.28 8.85 3.78
CA SER A 60 2.57 9.53 2.70
C SER A 60 1.51 10.50 3.24
N PHE A 61 0.84 10.14 4.33
CA PHE A 61 -0.13 11.01 4.99
C PHE A 61 0.52 12.26 5.55
N LEU A 62 1.64 12.12 6.27
CA LEU A 62 2.38 13.27 6.82
C LEU A 62 2.92 14.18 5.71
N ALA A 63 3.44 13.60 4.63
CA ALA A 63 3.91 14.38 3.48
C ALA A 63 2.77 15.18 2.83
N ASN A 64 1.59 14.58 2.67
CA ASN A 64 0.43 15.26 2.10
C ASN A 64 -0.11 16.36 3.01
N ILE A 65 -0.14 16.15 4.34
CA ILE A 65 -0.51 17.21 5.30
C ILE A 65 0.48 18.37 5.21
N SER A 66 1.78 18.08 5.19
CA SER A 66 2.80 19.13 5.03
C SER A 66 2.63 19.89 3.72
N GLY A 67 2.31 19.19 2.62
CA GLY A 67 2.01 19.81 1.34
C GLY A 67 0.81 20.75 1.43
N LEU A 68 -0.28 20.32 2.08
CA LEU A 68 -1.48 21.15 2.28
C LEU A 68 -1.21 22.41 3.09
N GLN A 69 -0.39 22.32 4.14
CA GLN A 69 -0.03 23.45 4.98
C GLN A 69 0.87 24.47 4.27
N ASN A 70 1.59 24.07 3.25
CA ASN A 70 2.48 24.93 2.48
C ASN A 70 1.79 25.63 1.31
N VAL A 71 0.53 25.34 1.02
CA VAL A 71 -0.22 26.04 -0.04
C VAL A 71 -0.46 27.48 0.40
N ASN A 72 -0.06 28.44 -0.45
CA ASN A 72 -0.24 29.86 -0.15
C ASN A 72 -1.73 30.23 -0.12
N ILE A 73 -2.17 30.86 0.97
CA ILE A 73 -3.57 31.32 1.17
C ILE A 73 -3.96 32.32 0.10
N GLU A 74 -3.06 33.16 -0.36
CA GLU A 74 -3.32 34.15 -1.41
C GLU A 74 -3.85 33.51 -2.73
N LEU A 75 -3.46 32.27 -3.03
CA LEU A 75 -3.97 31.55 -4.18
C LEU A 75 -5.47 31.22 -4.06
N TYR A 76 -5.94 30.94 -2.86
CA TYR A 76 -7.38 30.72 -2.63
C TYR A 76 -8.17 32.02 -2.69
N GLU A 77 -7.61 33.13 -2.20
CA GLU A 77 -8.21 34.46 -2.30
C GLU A 77 -8.30 34.93 -3.75
N ALA A 78 -7.24 34.77 -4.54
CA ALA A 78 -7.23 35.05 -5.96
C ALA A 78 -8.23 34.15 -6.73
N GLY A 79 -8.27 32.85 -6.42
CA GLY A 79 -9.23 31.92 -7.00
C GLY A 79 -10.68 32.29 -6.72
N ALA A 80 -10.98 32.82 -5.53
CA ALA A 80 -12.32 33.30 -5.19
C ALA A 80 -12.73 34.51 -6.04
N ILE A 81 -11.78 35.41 -6.35
CA ILE A 81 -11.99 36.55 -7.26
C ILE A 81 -12.23 36.08 -8.70
N ASP A 82 -11.47 35.03 -9.13
CA ASP A 82 -11.60 34.42 -10.46
C ASP A 82 -12.87 33.56 -10.62
N GLY A 83 -13.71 33.49 -9.59
CA GLY A 83 -15.00 32.80 -9.64
C GLY A 83 -15.03 31.36 -9.17
N ILE A 84 -14.00 30.88 -8.50
CA ILE A 84 -14.00 29.58 -7.79
C ILE A 84 -14.91 29.71 -6.59
N ARG A 85 -16.03 28.93 -6.57
CA ARG A 85 -17.06 29.02 -5.52
C ARG A 85 -17.20 27.74 -4.70
N ASN A 86 -16.54 26.66 -5.11
CA ASN A 86 -16.74 25.34 -4.53
C ASN A 86 -15.40 24.76 -4.07
N ARG A 87 -15.38 24.08 -2.90
CA ARG A 87 -14.22 23.35 -2.37
C ARG A 87 -13.64 22.32 -3.34
N TRP A 88 -14.46 21.71 -4.19
CA TRP A 88 -13.99 20.79 -5.24
C TRP A 88 -13.21 21.50 -6.34
N GLN A 89 -13.63 22.73 -6.72
CA GLN A 89 -12.90 23.57 -7.66
C GLN A 89 -11.57 24.02 -7.07
N GLU A 90 -11.55 24.48 -5.81
CA GLU A 90 -10.32 24.83 -5.07
C GLU A 90 -9.34 23.64 -5.06
N LEU A 91 -9.84 22.42 -4.77
CA LEU A 91 -9.03 21.22 -4.73
C LEU A 91 -8.36 20.93 -6.09
N TRP A 92 -9.13 21.00 -7.18
CA TRP A 92 -8.63 20.63 -8.51
C TRP A 92 -7.77 21.71 -9.17
N TYR A 93 -8.09 22.99 -8.98
CA TYR A 93 -7.43 24.08 -9.69
C TYR A 93 -6.29 24.73 -8.88
N ILE A 94 -6.33 24.64 -7.54
CA ILE A 94 -5.33 25.28 -6.68
C ILE A 94 -4.57 24.22 -5.91
N THR A 95 -5.24 23.44 -5.08
CA THR A 95 -4.59 22.58 -4.09
C THR A 95 -3.76 21.47 -4.74
N LEU A 96 -4.34 20.68 -5.64
CA LEU A 96 -3.64 19.56 -6.27
C LEU A 96 -2.46 19.98 -7.15
N PRO A 97 -2.54 21.03 -7.97
CA PRO A 97 -1.39 21.53 -8.71
C PRO A 97 -0.25 22.00 -7.82
N GLU A 98 -0.56 22.74 -6.75
CA GLU A 98 0.44 23.26 -5.81
C GLU A 98 1.11 22.14 -5.02
N MET A 99 0.35 21.13 -4.62
CA MET A 99 0.85 19.96 -3.89
C MET A 99 1.56 18.92 -4.78
N LYS A 100 1.69 19.15 -6.07
CA LYS A 100 2.22 18.17 -7.04
C LYS A 100 3.51 17.49 -6.60
N HIS A 101 4.44 18.23 -6.03
CA HIS A 101 5.72 17.67 -5.58
C HIS A 101 5.54 16.69 -4.39
N MET A 102 4.63 16.99 -3.46
CA MET A 102 4.33 16.12 -2.33
C MET A 102 3.54 14.88 -2.77
N LEU A 103 2.65 15.03 -3.74
CA LEU A 103 1.94 13.89 -4.36
C LEU A 103 2.92 12.95 -5.08
N LEU A 104 3.88 13.49 -5.82
CA LEU A 104 4.93 12.70 -6.47
C LEU A 104 5.80 11.97 -5.43
N PHE A 105 6.20 12.65 -4.37
CA PHE A 105 6.94 12.03 -3.28
C PHE A 105 6.15 10.89 -2.64
N SER A 106 4.89 11.13 -2.28
CA SER A 106 4.01 10.12 -1.70
C SER A 106 3.83 8.92 -2.63
N ALA A 107 3.61 9.14 -3.94
CA ALA A 107 3.48 8.08 -4.92
C ALA A 107 4.75 7.22 -5.02
N VAL A 108 5.93 7.84 -5.06
CA VAL A 108 7.22 7.13 -5.10
C VAL A 108 7.43 6.28 -3.86
N MET A 109 7.11 6.82 -2.67
CA MET A 109 7.22 6.10 -1.40
C MET A 109 6.26 4.92 -1.33
N GLN A 110 5.02 5.08 -1.83
CA GLN A 110 4.04 3.99 -1.90
C GLN A 110 4.42 2.90 -2.89
N ILE A 111 4.97 3.25 -4.05
CA ILE A 111 5.49 2.28 -5.01
C ILE A 111 6.62 1.46 -4.36
N ALA A 112 7.60 2.11 -3.73
CA ALA A 112 8.69 1.41 -3.05
C ALA A 112 8.18 0.48 -1.94
N SER A 113 7.20 0.94 -1.14
CA SER A 113 6.54 0.14 -0.10
C SER A 113 5.81 -1.06 -0.67
N ALA A 114 5.10 -0.91 -1.80
CA ALA A 114 4.38 -2.00 -2.45
C ALA A 114 5.32 -3.11 -2.96
N TYR A 115 6.50 -2.76 -3.47
CA TYR A 115 7.51 -3.76 -3.85
C TYR A 115 8.13 -4.48 -2.65
N SER A 116 8.05 -3.90 -1.44
CA SER A 116 8.57 -4.49 -0.20
C SER A 116 7.52 -5.27 0.62
N ILE A 117 6.33 -5.53 0.04
CA ILE A 117 5.20 -6.18 0.72
C ILE A 117 5.46 -7.62 1.17
N SER A 118 6.46 -8.28 0.59
CA SER A 118 6.79 -9.69 0.90
C SER A 118 7.03 -9.93 2.39
N GLY A 119 7.63 -8.98 3.10
CA GLY A 119 7.85 -9.07 4.55
C GLY A 119 6.55 -9.10 5.36
N ILE A 120 5.53 -8.36 4.93
CA ILE A 120 4.20 -8.38 5.54
C ILE A 120 3.53 -9.72 5.30
N ILE A 121 3.57 -10.23 4.08
CA ILE A 121 2.97 -11.52 3.70
C ILE A 121 3.60 -12.67 4.47
N GLN A 122 4.94 -12.71 4.55
CA GLN A 122 5.67 -13.76 5.28
C GLN A 122 5.32 -13.76 6.77
N GLN A 123 5.15 -12.59 7.39
CA GLN A 123 4.76 -12.49 8.78
C GLN A 123 3.30 -12.87 9.02
N LEU A 124 2.38 -12.56 8.08
CA LEU A 124 0.96 -12.87 8.21
C LEU A 124 0.63 -14.34 7.96
N ALA A 125 1.13 -14.90 6.88
CA ALA A 125 0.71 -16.19 6.35
C ALA A 125 1.85 -17.19 6.19
N GLY A 126 3.10 -16.77 6.47
CA GLY A 126 4.28 -17.60 6.24
C GLY A 126 4.69 -17.64 4.75
N TYR A 127 5.68 -18.48 4.45
CA TYR A 127 6.15 -18.76 3.10
C TYR A 127 6.45 -20.25 2.97
N PRO A 128 6.02 -20.95 1.92
CA PRO A 128 5.10 -20.46 0.87
C PRO A 128 3.67 -20.25 1.39
N THR A 129 2.96 -19.28 0.80
CA THR A 129 1.55 -19.05 1.14
C THR A 129 0.66 -20.18 0.60
N VAL A 130 -0.56 -20.30 1.12
CA VAL A 130 -1.50 -21.35 0.69
C VAL A 130 -1.76 -21.23 -0.82
N LYS A 131 -1.49 -22.32 -1.55
CA LYS A 131 -1.57 -22.40 -3.02
C LYS A 131 -0.75 -21.32 -3.73
N TYR A 132 0.28 -20.77 -3.10
CA TYR A 132 1.10 -19.66 -3.63
C TYR A 132 0.30 -18.39 -3.95
N ALA A 133 -0.89 -18.23 -3.36
CA ALA A 133 -1.84 -17.20 -3.75
C ALA A 133 -1.35 -15.77 -3.50
N ALA A 134 -0.55 -15.55 -2.46
CA ALA A 134 0.01 -14.24 -2.12
C ALA A 134 1.54 -14.19 -2.25
N ASP A 135 2.16 -15.17 -2.87
CA ASP A 135 3.61 -15.17 -3.09
C ASP A 135 4.00 -14.08 -4.07
N THR A 136 5.06 -13.36 -3.76
CA THR A 136 5.58 -12.26 -4.58
C THR A 136 6.91 -12.65 -5.22
N LEU A 137 7.29 -11.93 -6.28
CA LEU A 137 8.63 -12.08 -6.86
C LEU A 137 9.74 -11.86 -5.83
N VAL A 138 9.52 -11.00 -4.84
CA VAL A 138 10.50 -10.74 -3.77
C VAL A 138 10.63 -11.93 -2.82
N SER A 139 9.52 -12.56 -2.42
CA SER A 139 9.56 -13.76 -1.59
C SER A 139 10.21 -14.93 -2.34
N TYR A 140 9.90 -15.10 -3.61
CA TYR A 140 10.53 -16.10 -4.47
C TYR A 140 12.04 -15.87 -4.65
N LEU A 141 12.44 -14.61 -4.88
CA LEU A 141 13.85 -14.22 -4.97
C LEU A 141 14.62 -14.55 -3.69
N GLN A 142 14.01 -14.28 -2.53
CA GLN A 142 14.62 -14.61 -1.24
C GLN A 142 14.78 -16.13 -1.08
N ASP A 143 13.77 -16.91 -1.42
CA ASP A 143 13.84 -18.39 -1.38
C ASP A 143 14.98 -18.92 -2.27
N VAL A 144 15.03 -18.50 -3.52
CA VAL A 144 16.05 -18.91 -4.47
C VAL A 144 17.45 -18.49 -4.04
N GLY A 145 17.60 -17.25 -3.54
CA GLY A 145 18.90 -16.72 -3.14
C GLY A 145 19.41 -17.25 -1.81
N THR A 146 18.54 -17.37 -0.78
CA THR A 146 18.97 -17.69 0.57
C THR A 146 18.77 -19.16 0.95
N VAL A 147 17.76 -19.84 0.39
CA VAL A 147 17.46 -21.24 0.70
C VAL A 147 18.08 -22.17 -0.32
N LYS A 148 17.91 -21.88 -1.63
CA LYS A 148 18.46 -22.72 -2.71
C LYS A 148 19.89 -22.36 -3.09
N TYR A 149 20.40 -21.23 -2.61
CA TYR A 149 21.75 -20.70 -2.90
C TYR A 149 22.04 -20.48 -4.40
N GLU A 150 20.99 -20.28 -5.23
CA GLU A 150 21.13 -19.96 -6.64
C GLU A 150 21.35 -18.46 -6.84
N MET A 151 22.49 -17.94 -6.40
CA MET A 151 22.78 -16.50 -6.35
C MET A 151 22.71 -15.82 -7.72
N GLY A 152 23.13 -16.49 -8.80
CA GLY A 152 23.08 -15.94 -10.15
C GLY A 152 21.65 -15.71 -10.63
N TYR A 153 20.76 -16.65 -10.37
CA TYR A 153 19.35 -16.53 -10.72
C TYR A 153 18.64 -15.46 -9.85
N ALA A 154 18.92 -15.44 -8.55
CA ALA A 154 18.41 -14.40 -7.66
C ALA A 154 18.87 -12.99 -8.08
N ALA A 155 20.12 -12.84 -8.50
CA ALA A 155 20.63 -11.57 -9.01
C ALA A 155 19.90 -11.13 -10.30
N ALA A 156 19.63 -12.04 -11.22
CA ALA A 156 18.85 -11.73 -12.43
C ALA A 156 17.42 -11.28 -12.11
N LEU A 157 16.73 -11.96 -11.18
CA LEU A 157 15.41 -11.56 -10.70
C LEU A 157 15.43 -10.17 -10.02
N SER A 158 16.48 -9.86 -9.26
CA SER A 158 16.66 -8.54 -8.63
C SER A 158 16.76 -7.42 -9.66
N VAL A 159 17.48 -7.65 -10.77
CA VAL A 159 17.58 -6.68 -11.86
C VAL A 159 16.22 -6.47 -12.54
N ILE A 160 15.47 -7.53 -12.79
CA ILE A 160 14.13 -7.43 -13.37
C ILE A 160 13.20 -6.62 -12.43
N LEU A 161 13.20 -6.93 -11.13
CA LEU A 161 12.43 -6.18 -10.14
C LEU A 161 12.80 -4.70 -10.11
N PHE A 162 14.10 -4.39 -10.15
CA PHE A 162 14.58 -3.02 -10.19
C PHE A 162 14.08 -2.28 -11.43
N LEU A 163 14.17 -2.90 -12.61
CA LEU A 163 13.66 -2.31 -13.85
C LEU A 163 12.15 -2.09 -13.81
N MET A 164 11.39 -3.03 -13.26
CA MET A 164 9.93 -2.89 -13.07
C MET A 164 9.61 -1.72 -12.13
N MET A 165 10.33 -1.56 -11.01
CA MET A 165 10.15 -0.44 -10.09
C MET A 165 10.44 0.90 -10.76
N VAL A 166 11.54 1.01 -11.51
CA VAL A 166 11.90 2.23 -12.26
C VAL A 166 10.84 2.57 -13.31
N ALA A 167 10.38 1.56 -14.06
CA ALA A 167 9.31 1.74 -15.06
C ALA A 167 8.01 2.23 -14.41
N THR A 168 7.58 1.59 -13.32
CA THR A 168 6.35 1.97 -12.58
C THR A 168 6.45 3.40 -12.05
N ARG A 169 7.61 3.78 -11.49
CA ARG A 169 7.88 5.15 -11.06
C ARG A 169 7.80 6.15 -12.23
N GLY A 170 8.37 5.80 -13.38
CA GLY A 170 8.32 6.62 -14.58
C GLY A 170 6.88 6.86 -15.06
N ILE A 171 6.06 5.81 -15.08
CA ILE A 171 4.64 5.90 -15.44
C ILE A 171 3.87 6.78 -14.46
N ALA A 172 4.04 6.57 -13.15
CA ALA A 172 3.39 7.38 -12.12
C ALA A 172 3.75 8.86 -12.24
N ASN A 173 5.04 9.17 -12.46
CA ASN A 173 5.52 10.52 -12.67
C ASN A 173 4.92 11.17 -13.92
N ALA A 174 4.83 10.43 -15.02
CA ALA A 174 4.23 10.91 -16.26
C ALA A 174 2.73 11.21 -16.10
N LEU A 175 2.00 10.36 -15.38
CA LEU A 175 0.56 10.55 -15.11
C LEU A 175 0.31 11.80 -14.25
N ILE A 176 1.02 11.95 -13.13
CA ILE A 176 0.86 13.10 -12.23
C ILE A 176 1.28 14.40 -12.93
N ASN A 177 2.34 14.39 -13.74
CA ASN A 177 2.75 15.56 -14.51
C ASN A 177 1.75 15.98 -15.57
N LYS A 178 0.99 15.05 -16.13
CA LYS A 178 -0.06 15.35 -17.11
C LYS A 178 -1.31 15.98 -16.47
N THR A 179 -1.62 15.60 -15.23
CA THR A 179 -2.79 16.10 -14.49
C THR A 179 -2.59 17.52 -13.95
N GLY A 180 -1.36 17.99 -13.84
CA GLY A 180 -1.01 19.33 -13.34
C GLY A 180 -0.66 20.36 -14.43
N ARG A 181 -1.23 20.20 -15.65
CA ARG A 181 -1.15 21.20 -16.72
C ARG A 181 -2.50 21.83 -16.98
#